data_3feb31074baabb98078155d1d05b0a89
#
_entry.id   3feb31074baabb98078155d1d05b0a89
#
_cell.length_a   1.000
_cell.length_b   1.000
_cell.length_c   1.000
_cell.angle_alpha   90.00
_cell.angle_beta   90.00
_cell.angle_gamma   90.00
#
_symmetry.space_group_name_H-M   'P 1'
#
loop_
_entity.id
_entity.type
_entity.pdbx_description
1 polymer ?
#
loop_
_entity_poly.entity_id
_entity_poly.type
_entity_poly.pdbx_seq_one_letter_code
_entity_poly.pdbx_strand_id
1 'polypeptide(L)'
;MDDTKYFLAQRKGELLRGQYAGEMADSKVHNEYTSVVEGFSFVGVDSFRKAKPKATAFAAITAYHLYGWYRDNHYCGRCGRPTIHDNKERMVKCPVCGNMVFPKISPAVIVAVTDNDRVLLTKYAGRTYKNYALVAGFNEAGETCL
;
A
#
# COMPACT_ATOMS: atom_id res chain seq x y z
N MET A 1 -19.32 12.24 -10.35
CA MET A 1 -17.94 11.66 -10.27
C MET A 1 -17.12 12.44 -11.30
N ASP A 2 -15.98 12.94 -10.88
CA ASP A 2 -15.05 13.62 -11.76
C ASP A 2 -14.47 12.59 -12.75
N ASP A 3 -14.50 12.90 -14.05
CA ASP A 3 -13.99 12.02 -15.13
C ASP A 3 -12.45 12.06 -15.23
N THR A 4 -11.77 12.54 -14.22
CA THR A 4 -10.30 12.62 -14.19
C THR A 4 -9.68 11.22 -14.25
N LYS A 5 -8.90 10.97 -15.31
CA LYS A 5 -8.14 9.73 -15.48
C LYS A 5 -6.74 9.89 -14.92
N TYR A 6 -6.30 8.90 -14.17
CA TYR A 6 -4.94 8.82 -13.65
C TYR A 6 -4.21 7.63 -14.26
N PHE A 7 -2.93 7.81 -14.59
CA PHE A 7 -2.10 6.77 -15.18
C PHE A 7 -0.95 6.43 -14.23
N LEU A 8 -0.72 5.13 -14.02
CA LEU A 8 0.44 4.64 -13.30
C LEU A 8 1.58 4.41 -14.29
N ALA A 9 2.63 5.22 -14.20
CA ALA A 9 3.85 5.03 -14.95
C ALA A 9 4.85 4.21 -14.13
N GLN A 10 5.45 3.20 -14.76
CA GLN A 10 6.54 2.41 -14.19
C GLN A 10 7.80 2.64 -15.01
N ARG A 11 8.94 2.81 -14.33
CA ARG A 11 10.23 2.93 -15.01
C ARG A 11 10.62 1.59 -15.65
N LYS A 12 10.89 1.60 -16.95
CA LYS A 12 11.31 0.40 -17.68
C LYS A 12 12.71 -0.03 -17.22
N GLY A 13 12.86 -1.27 -16.76
CA GLY A 13 14.15 -1.87 -16.39
C GLY A 13 14.56 -1.78 -14.92
N GLU A 14 13.86 -1.04 -14.08
CA GLU A 14 14.01 -1.12 -12.63
C GLU A 14 12.95 -2.04 -12.02
N LEU A 15 13.20 -3.35 -12.03
CA LEU A 15 12.85 -4.14 -10.87
C LEU A 15 13.71 -3.54 -9.75
N LEU A 16 13.06 -2.78 -8.86
CA LEU A 16 13.68 -2.45 -7.59
C LEU A 16 14.06 -3.79 -6.96
N ARG A 17 15.33 -4.17 -7.11
CA ARG A 17 15.94 -5.18 -6.27
C ARG A 17 16.00 -4.55 -4.88
N GLY A 18 14.83 -4.46 -4.26
CA GLY A 18 14.76 -4.16 -2.85
C GLY A 18 15.53 -5.26 -2.16
N GLN A 19 16.67 -4.93 -1.63
CA GLN A 19 17.27 -5.66 -0.55
C GLN A 19 16.30 -5.52 0.63
N TYR A 20 15.22 -6.32 0.62
CA TYR A 20 14.48 -6.63 1.82
C TYR A 20 15.29 -7.63 2.64
N ALA A 21 16.42 -7.19 3.15
CA ALA A 21 16.97 -7.76 4.35
C ALA A 21 16.03 -7.32 5.48
N GLY A 22 15.42 -8.27 6.17
CA GLY A 22 14.37 -8.23 7.18
C GLY A 22 14.45 -7.24 8.34
N GLU A 23 14.76 -6.00 8.09
CA GLU A 23 14.62 -4.91 9.05
C GLU A 23 13.42 -4.07 8.63
N MET A 24 12.44 -3.95 9.52
CA MET A 24 11.35 -2.99 9.38
C MET A 24 11.98 -1.63 9.11
N ALA A 25 11.75 -1.12 7.91
CA ALA A 25 12.31 0.13 7.42
C ALA A 25 12.13 1.22 8.46
N ASP A 26 13.21 1.55 9.13
CA ASP A 26 13.34 2.82 9.84
C ASP A 26 13.14 3.93 8.80
N SER A 27 12.41 4.95 9.16
CA SER A 27 12.01 6.08 8.31
C SER A 27 13.17 6.86 7.65
N LYS A 28 14.38 6.37 7.76
CA LYS A 28 15.62 6.95 7.23
C LYS A 28 16.02 6.47 5.82
N VAL A 29 15.31 5.51 5.22
CA VAL A 29 15.64 4.95 3.89
C VAL A 29 15.28 5.91 2.73
N HIS A 30 14.76 7.08 3.02
CA HIS A 30 14.24 8.01 2.01
C HIS A 30 15.28 8.73 1.15
N ASN A 31 16.57 8.59 1.44
CA ASN A 31 17.64 9.39 0.78
C ASN A 31 18.37 8.70 -0.37
N GLU A 32 18.06 7.46 -0.71
CA GLU A 32 18.78 6.71 -1.75
C GLU A 32 18.18 6.81 -3.16
N TYR A 33 16.98 7.38 -3.30
CA TYR A 33 16.33 7.47 -4.60
C TYR A 33 16.48 8.87 -5.20
N THR A 34 17.26 8.99 -6.25
CA THR A 34 17.32 10.22 -7.04
C THR A 34 16.14 10.29 -8.00
N SER A 35 15.38 11.38 -7.97
CA SER A 35 14.32 11.62 -8.95
C SER A 35 14.93 11.74 -10.35
N VAL A 36 14.26 11.13 -11.33
CA VAL A 36 14.61 11.28 -12.76
C VAL A 36 13.97 12.51 -13.38
N VAL A 37 13.10 13.20 -12.64
CA VAL A 37 12.41 14.42 -13.07
C VAL A 37 13.04 15.58 -12.34
N GLU A 38 13.58 16.54 -13.11
CA GLU A 38 14.20 17.73 -12.55
C GLU A 38 13.19 18.54 -11.72
N GLY A 39 13.63 19.05 -10.57
CA GLY A 39 12.79 19.80 -9.63
C GLY A 39 11.86 18.93 -8.76
N PHE A 40 11.92 17.59 -8.90
CA PHE A 40 11.14 16.68 -8.07
C PHE A 40 12.03 15.84 -7.15
N SER A 41 11.48 15.45 -6.01
CA SER A 41 12.13 14.55 -5.07
C SER A 41 11.17 13.46 -4.59
N PHE A 42 11.72 12.31 -4.21
CA PHE A 42 10.93 11.28 -3.55
C PHE A 42 10.61 11.71 -2.13
N VAL A 43 9.37 11.47 -1.72
CA VAL A 43 8.89 11.75 -0.36
C VAL A 43 8.19 10.52 0.21
N GLY A 44 8.15 10.40 1.53
CA GLY A 44 7.43 9.33 2.20
C GLY A 44 5.93 9.40 1.91
N VAL A 45 5.30 8.24 1.79
CA VAL A 45 3.86 8.11 1.51
C VAL A 45 2.97 8.77 2.57
N ASP A 46 3.45 8.92 3.79
CA ASP A 46 2.80 9.61 4.90
C ASP A 46 2.55 11.10 4.61
N SER A 47 3.33 11.71 3.70
CA SER A 47 3.12 13.09 3.24
C SER A 47 1.72 13.31 2.66
N PHE A 48 1.10 12.28 2.06
CA PHE A 48 -0.25 12.35 1.52
C PHE A 48 -1.35 12.60 2.57
N ARG A 49 -1.09 12.31 3.85
CA ARG A 49 -2.04 12.59 4.94
C ARG A 49 -2.37 14.08 5.02
N LYS A 50 -1.41 14.96 4.74
CA LYS A 50 -1.55 16.42 4.79
C LYS A 50 -1.74 17.06 3.42
N ALA A 51 -1.56 16.32 2.34
CA ALA A 51 -1.65 16.84 0.98
C ALA A 51 -3.07 17.31 0.63
N LYS A 52 -3.13 18.33 -0.21
CA LYS A 52 -4.36 18.87 -0.78
C LYS A 52 -4.16 19.08 -2.29
N PRO A 53 -5.20 18.99 -3.11
CA PRO A 53 -6.58 18.60 -2.75
C PRO A 53 -6.69 17.12 -2.36
N LYS A 54 -7.65 16.76 -1.55
CA LYS A 54 -7.80 15.38 -1.03
C LYS A 54 -8.06 14.34 -2.11
N ALA A 55 -8.74 14.70 -3.18
CA ALA A 55 -8.97 13.81 -4.32
C ALA A 55 -7.65 13.39 -4.99
N THR A 56 -6.73 14.34 -5.21
CA THR A 56 -5.41 14.05 -5.78
C THR A 56 -4.55 13.21 -4.82
N ALA A 57 -4.59 13.51 -3.52
CA ALA A 57 -3.91 12.72 -2.51
C ALA A 57 -4.42 11.28 -2.46
N PHE A 58 -5.74 11.08 -2.58
CA PHE A 58 -6.37 9.76 -2.66
C PHE A 58 -5.95 8.99 -3.93
N ALA A 59 -5.93 9.67 -5.08
CA ALA A 59 -5.46 9.07 -6.32
C ALA A 59 -3.98 8.64 -6.23
N ALA A 60 -3.13 9.46 -5.61
CA ALA A 60 -1.71 9.15 -5.44
C ALA A 60 -1.48 7.96 -4.50
N ILE A 61 -2.20 7.87 -3.39
CA ILE A 61 -2.11 6.70 -2.48
C ILE A 61 -2.64 5.43 -3.14
N THR A 62 -3.70 5.56 -3.95
CA THR A 62 -4.23 4.42 -4.73
C THR A 62 -3.21 3.95 -5.76
N ALA A 63 -2.54 4.86 -6.45
CA ALA A 63 -1.47 4.53 -7.39
C ALA A 63 -0.30 3.82 -6.67
N TYR A 64 0.08 4.29 -5.49
CA TYR A 64 1.11 3.64 -4.67
C TYR A 64 0.73 2.20 -4.28
N HIS A 65 -0.52 1.97 -3.87
CA HIS A 65 -1.03 0.62 -3.56
C HIS A 65 -1.00 -0.30 -4.79
N LEU A 66 -1.45 0.21 -5.95
CA LEU A 66 -1.42 -0.56 -7.19
C LEU A 66 0.01 -0.86 -7.63
N TYR A 67 0.93 0.10 -7.50
CA TYR A 67 2.35 -0.12 -7.78
C TYR A 67 2.91 -1.26 -6.93
N GLY A 68 2.68 -1.23 -5.61
CA GLY A 68 3.09 -2.30 -4.72
C GLY A 68 2.51 -3.66 -5.13
N TRP A 69 1.20 -3.70 -5.41
CA TRP A 69 0.55 -4.92 -5.85
C TRP A 69 1.14 -5.48 -7.17
N TYR A 70 1.40 -4.65 -8.19
CA TYR A 70 2.04 -5.08 -9.44
C TYR A 70 3.45 -5.61 -9.20
N ARG A 71 4.24 -4.92 -8.39
CA ARG A 71 5.60 -5.32 -8.03
C ARG A 71 5.61 -6.68 -7.34
N ASP A 72 4.74 -6.86 -6.35
CA ASP A 72 4.71 -8.05 -5.49
C ASP A 72 4.12 -9.28 -6.21
N ASN A 73 3.39 -9.06 -7.32
CA ASN A 73 2.78 -10.12 -8.13
C ASN A 73 3.44 -10.27 -9.52
N HIS A 74 4.67 -9.79 -9.69
CA HIS A 74 5.43 -9.97 -10.93
C HIS A 74 5.68 -11.44 -11.26
N TYR A 75 5.78 -12.28 -10.24
CA TYR A 75 5.87 -13.73 -10.37
C TYR A 75 4.66 -14.42 -9.75
N CYS A 76 4.26 -15.52 -10.39
CA CYS A 76 3.13 -16.33 -9.92
C CYS A 76 3.45 -17.01 -8.59
N GLY A 77 2.68 -16.74 -7.55
CA GLY A 77 2.84 -17.38 -6.23
C GLY A 77 2.57 -18.89 -6.23
N ARG A 78 1.95 -19.44 -7.29
CA ARG A 78 1.69 -20.88 -7.42
C ARG A 78 2.83 -21.65 -8.09
N CYS A 79 3.40 -21.12 -9.15
CA CYS A 79 4.38 -21.86 -9.98
C CYS A 79 5.69 -21.08 -10.25
N GLY A 80 5.86 -19.88 -9.71
CA GLY A 80 7.08 -19.08 -9.82
C GLY A 80 7.32 -18.46 -11.19
N ARG A 81 6.43 -18.66 -12.19
CA ARG A 81 6.61 -18.10 -13.53
C ARG A 81 6.15 -16.63 -13.59
N PRO A 82 6.75 -15.82 -14.49
CA PRO A 82 6.30 -14.44 -14.68
C PRO A 82 4.81 -14.37 -15.00
N THR A 83 4.16 -13.35 -14.44
CA THR A 83 2.76 -13.03 -14.74
C THR A 83 2.68 -12.01 -15.87
N ILE A 84 1.52 -11.92 -16.51
CA ILE A 84 1.20 -10.94 -17.52
C ILE A 84 -0.05 -10.15 -17.09
N HIS A 85 -0.14 -8.90 -17.56
CA HIS A 85 -1.34 -8.08 -17.34
C HIS A 85 -2.49 -8.62 -18.20
N ASP A 86 -3.70 -8.64 -17.68
CA ASP A 86 -4.89 -8.88 -18.46
C ASP A 86 -5.35 -7.60 -19.17
N ASN A 87 -5.97 -7.75 -20.33
CA ASN A 87 -6.40 -6.61 -21.16
C ASN A 87 -7.82 -6.11 -20.83
N LYS A 88 -8.61 -6.92 -20.11
CA LYS A 88 -10.01 -6.60 -19.79
C LYS A 88 -10.17 -6.24 -18.33
N GLU A 89 -9.52 -6.99 -17.47
CA GLU A 89 -9.64 -6.86 -16.02
C GLU A 89 -8.35 -6.28 -15.41
N ARG A 90 -8.48 -5.57 -14.31
CA ARG A 90 -7.32 -5.16 -13.51
C ARG A 90 -6.83 -6.37 -12.70
N MET A 91 -6.17 -7.29 -13.38
CA MET A 91 -5.55 -8.46 -12.77
C MET A 91 -4.21 -8.78 -13.43
N VAL A 92 -3.40 -9.58 -12.79
CA VAL A 92 -2.28 -10.28 -13.40
C VAL A 92 -2.61 -11.75 -13.48
N LYS A 93 -2.20 -12.39 -14.58
CA LYS A 93 -2.47 -13.80 -14.87
C LYS A 93 -1.18 -14.53 -15.17
N CYS A 94 -1.04 -15.73 -14.64
CA CYS A 94 0.05 -16.61 -15.01
C CYS A 94 -0.29 -17.33 -16.33
N PRO A 95 0.50 -17.16 -17.41
CA PRO A 95 0.24 -17.82 -18.69
C PRO A 95 0.48 -19.32 -18.64
N VAL A 96 1.19 -19.83 -17.62
CA VAL A 96 1.55 -21.24 -17.50
C VAL A 96 0.50 -22.03 -16.72
N CYS A 97 0.11 -21.58 -15.53
CA CYS A 97 -0.80 -22.32 -14.65
C CYS A 97 -2.20 -21.71 -14.53
N GLY A 98 -2.47 -20.60 -15.24
CA GLY A 98 -3.78 -19.94 -15.24
C GLY A 98 -4.13 -19.20 -13.93
N ASN A 99 -3.23 -19.14 -12.95
CA ASN A 99 -3.49 -18.42 -11.70
C ASN A 99 -3.78 -16.95 -11.98
N MET A 100 -4.87 -16.43 -11.42
CA MET A 100 -5.30 -15.04 -11.55
C MET A 100 -5.16 -14.34 -10.18
N VAL A 101 -4.62 -13.13 -10.18
CA VAL A 101 -4.43 -12.34 -8.97
C VAL A 101 -5.01 -10.95 -9.21
N PHE A 102 -5.98 -10.58 -8.40
CA PHE A 102 -6.59 -9.25 -8.40
C PHE A 102 -5.94 -8.34 -7.35
N PRO A 103 -6.06 -7.00 -7.46
CA PRO A 103 -5.60 -6.09 -6.44
C PRO A 103 -6.20 -6.43 -5.08
N LYS A 104 -5.34 -6.53 -4.07
CA LYS A 104 -5.75 -6.89 -2.72
C LYS A 104 -6.41 -5.70 -2.01
N ILE A 105 -7.54 -5.96 -1.37
CA ILE A 105 -8.18 -5.06 -0.42
C ILE A 105 -8.01 -5.68 0.97
N SER A 106 -7.59 -4.86 1.94
CA SER A 106 -7.43 -5.28 3.34
C SER A 106 -8.23 -4.32 4.23
N PRO A 107 -9.53 -4.57 4.41
CA PRO A 107 -10.37 -3.75 5.26
C PRO A 107 -9.85 -3.74 6.69
N ALA A 108 -9.89 -2.59 7.33
CA ALA A 108 -9.52 -2.45 8.73
C ALA A 108 -10.59 -1.68 9.48
N VAL A 109 -10.81 -2.04 10.73
CA VAL A 109 -11.70 -1.34 11.65
C VAL A 109 -10.90 -0.69 12.76
N ILE A 110 -11.42 0.43 13.26
CA ILE A 110 -10.92 1.11 14.45
C ILE A 110 -12.10 1.27 15.39
N VAL A 111 -11.97 0.74 16.60
CA VAL A 111 -13.05 0.70 17.58
C VAL A 111 -12.72 1.61 18.76
N ALA A 112 -13.65 2.51 19.10
CA ALA A 112 -13.61 3.27 20.33
C ALA A 112 -14.42 2.53 21.41
N VAL A 113 -13.75 1.91 22.36
CA VAL A 113 -14.40 1.32 23.54
C VAL A 113 -14.54 2.39 24.60
N THR A 114 -15.78 2.73 24.95
CA THR A 114 -16.08 3.83 25.89
C THR A 114 -16.84 3.30 27.11
N ASP A 115 -16.61 3.96 28.24
CA ASP A 115 -17.36 3.79 29.50
C ASP A 115 -17.62 5.19 30.07
N ASN A 116 -18.84 5.70 29.86
CA ASN A 116 -19.25 7.07 30.18
C ASN A 116 -18.33 8.11 29.52
N ASP A 117 -17.53 8.83 30.30
CA ASP A 117 -16.57 9.86 29.88
C ASP A 117 -15.15 9.31 29.62
N ARG A 118 -14.96 7.99 29.74
CA ARG A 118 -13.68 7.31 29.54
C ARG A 118 -13.59 6.57 28.21
N VAL A 119 -12.41 6.54 27.60
CA VAL A 119 -12.11 5.78 26.41
C VAL A 119 -10.90 4.89 26.63
N LEU A 120 -10.99 3.65 26.17
CA LEU A 120 -9.86 2.73 26.19
C LEU A 120 -8.85 3.11 25.10
N LEU A 121 -7.63 3.36 25.52
CA LEU A 121 -6.51 3.64 24.61
C LEU A 121 -5.41 2.60 24.79
N THR A 122 -4.79 2.24 23.67
CA THR A 122 -3.64 1.34 23.61
C THR A 122 -2.36 2.12 23.37
N LYS A 123 -1.23 1.56 23.78
CA LYS A 123 0.10 2.11 23.52
C LYS A 123 1.06 0.99 23.20
N TYR A 124 1.84 1.17 22.15
CA TYR A 124 2.83 0.17 21.75
C TYR A 124 4.00 0.13 22.72
N ALA A 125 4.24 -1.03 23.33
CA ALA A 125 5.42 -1.27 24.15
C ALA A 125 6.66 -1.41 23.24
N GLY A 126 7.76 -0.79 23.64
CA GLY A 126 9.07 -0.95 22.98
C GLY A 126 9.24 -0.33 21.59
N ARG A 127 8.20 0.35 21.05
CA ARG A 127 8.29 1.00 19.73
C ARG A 127 8.64 2.49 19.86
N THR A 128 9.19 3.07 18.78
CA THR A 128 9.48 4.51 18.66
C THR A 128 8.22 5.36 18.65
N TYR A 129 7.10 4.82 18.16
CA TYR A 129 5.81 5.48 18.16
C TYR A 129 5.26 5.56 19.59
N LYS A 130 5.15 6.77 20.11
CA LYS A 130 4.79 7.03 21.53
C LYS A 130 3.35 7.50 21.73
N ASN A 131 2.58 7.72 20.67
CA ASN A 131 1.20 8.18 20.77
C ASN A 131 0.29 7.02 21.20
N TYR A 132 -0.83 7.39 21.82
CA TYR A 132 -1.93 6.47 22.09
C TYR A 132 -2.73 6.21 20.82
N ALA A 133 -3.36 5.04 20.75
CA ALA A 133 -4.19 4.63 19.65
C ALA A 133 -5.47 3.95 20.15
N LEU A 134 -6.54 4.02 19.36
CA LEU A 134 -7.71 3.18 19.55
C LEU A 134 -7.38 1.73 19.17
N VAL A 135 -8.22 0.79 19.59
CA VAL A 135 -8.11 -0.61 19.19
C VAL A 135 -8.41 -0.72 17.70
N ALA A 136 -7.51 -1.33 16.93
CA ALA A 136 -7.65 -1.50 15.50
C ALA A 136 -7.20 -2.88 15.06
N GLY A 137 -7.83 -3.39 14.01
CA GLY A 137 -7.50 -4.68 13.40
C GLY A 137 -7.95 -4.76 11.95
N PHE A 138 -7.44 -5.75 11.24
CA PHE A 138 -7.94 -6.09 9.91
C PHE A 138 -9.13 -7.03 10.04
N ASN A 139 -10.11 -6.84 9.15
CA ASN A 139 -11.18 -7.81 9.00
C ASN A 139 -10.68 -9.04 8.23
N GLU A 140 -11.06 -10.21 8.71
CA GLU A 140 -10.82 -11.47 8.04
C GLU A 140 -12.06 -11.95 7.25
N ALA A 141 -11.87 -12.97 6.41
CA ALA A 141 -12.97 -13.54 5.63
C ALA A 141 -14.03 -14.14 6.58
N GLY A 142 -15.27 -13.70 6.42
CA GLY A 142 -16.39 -14.13 7.26
C GLY A 142 -16.67 -13.24 8.47
N GLU A 143 -15.85 -12.25 8.73
CA GLU A 143 -16.12 -11.24 9.78
C GLU A 143 -16.96 -10.08 9.26
N THR A 144 -17.77 -9.51 10.14
CA THR A 144 -18.47 -8.26 9.91
C THR A 144 -17.69 -7.08 10.48
N CYS A 145 -17.95 -5.87 9.97
CA CYS A 145 -17.39 -4.64 10.54
C CYS A 145 -18.10 -4.17 11.82
N LEU A 146 -19.12 -4.90 12.27
CA LEU A 146 -19.98 -4.61 13.43
C LEU A 146 -19.83 -5.69 14.48
#